data_28dca63a360f58251ae0545c7c962bea
#
_entry.id   28dca63a360f58251ae0545c7c962bea
#
_cell.length_a   1.000
_cell.length_b   1.000
_cell.length_c   1.000
_cell.angle_alpha   90.00
_cell.angle_beta   90.00
_cell.angle_gamma   90.00
#
_symmetry.space_group_name_H-M   'P 1'
#
loop_
_entity.id
_entity.type
_entity.pdbx_description
1 polymer ?
#
loop_
_entity_poly.entity_id
_entity_poly.type
_entity_poly.pdbx_seq_one_letter_code
_entity_poly.pdbx_strand_id
1 'polypeptide(L)'
;STITTWFGDNCGMDNSFTNPFQNGINTSARVLKYTDAGGQYANVRFDAGFNYNLNTSSVFTLKIYVPSSGITGNQNNQVSLKLQNGTVTSPWATQCEIIKPVVLNQWQTITFNFATDNFINLDPTSQNPMNRSDFNRVLIQVNGENNTSQVTAYIDDFYYSGAASVFNTL
;
A
#
# COMPACT_ATOMS: atom_id res chain seq x y z
N SER A 1 -4.16 -9.52 -14.18
CA SER A 1 -3.18 -10.49 -13.66
C SER A 1 -3.15 -10.41 -12.14
N THR A 2 -3.11 -11.54 -11.49
CA THR A 2 -3.01 -11.63 -10.02
C THR A 2 -1.59 -11.26 -9.59
N ILE A 3 -1.45 -10.47 -8.53
CA ILE A 3 -0.17 -10.21 -7.90
C ILE A 3 0.20 -11.47 -7.12
N THR A 4 1.21 -12.19 -7.58
CA THR A 4 1.60 -13.48 -7.00
C THR A 4 2.78 -13.37 -6.05
N THR A 5 3.53 -12.27 -6.11
CA THR A 5 4.76 -12.12 -5.33
C THR A 5 4.73 -10.80 -4.57
N TRP A 6 4.52 -10.91 -3.28
CA TRP A 6 4.63 -9.83 -2.32
C TRP A 6 5.93 -9.96 -1.54
N PHE A 7 6.49 -8.83 -1.14
CA PHE A 7 7.68 -8.74 -0.31
C PHE A 7 7.40 -7.87 0.91
N GLY A 8 8.04 -8.18 2.03
CA GLY A 8 8.08 -7.31 3.20
C GLY A 8 9.46 -6.64 3.31
N ASP A 9 9.48 -5.31 3.41
CA ASP A 9 10.69 -4.54 3.71
C ASP A 9 10.59 -4.05 5.17
N ASN A 10 11.45 -4.53 6.05
CA ASN A 10 11.35 -4.32 7.51
C ASN A 10 9.94 -4.60 8.09
N CYS A 11 9.20 -5.48 7.44
CA CYS A 11 7.82 -5.79 7.72
C CYS A 11 7.59 -7.29 7.58
N GLY A 12 6.97 -7.90 8.59
CA GLY A 12 6.43 -9.25 8.47
C GLY A 12 5.22 -9.25 7.53
N MET A 13 5.12 -10.25 6.67
CA MET A 13 4.06 -10.35 5.69
C MET A 13 3.66 -11.81 5.47
N ASP A 14 2.35 -12.07 5.45
CA ASP A 14 1.77 -13.34 5.01
C ASP A 14 0.62 -13.04 4.05
N ASN A 15 0.82 -13.34 2.77
CA ASN A 15 -0.14 -13.03 1.71
C ASN A 15 -1.24 -14.09 1.54
N SER A 16 -1.30 -15.09 2.41
CA SER A 16 -2.36 -16.10 2.42
C SER A 16 -2.92 -16.36 3.81
N PHE A 17 -2.85 -15.35 4.67
CA PHE A 17 -3.32 -15.43 6.05
C PHE A 17 -4.84 -15.63 6.10
N THR A 18 -5.32 -16.50 7.00
CA THR A 18 -6.75 -16.66 7.20
C THR A 18 -7.35 -15.36 7.72
N ASN A 19 -8.37 -14.85 7.03
CA ASN A 19 -9.02 -13.59 7.40
C ASN A 19 -9.74 -13.73 8.75
N PRO A 20 -9.29 -13.03 9.80
CA PRO A 20 -9.92 -13.12 11.11
C PRO A 20 -11.19 -12.27 11.23
N PHE A 21 -11.47 -11.42 10.24
CA PHE A 21 -12.57 -10.47 10.25
C PHE A 21 -13.42 -10.58 8.97
N GLN A 22 -14.00 -11.77 8.72
CA GLN A 22 -14.88 -12.00 7.56
C GLN A 22 -16.24 -11.33 7.79
N ASN A 23 -16.30 -10.02 7.59
CA ASN A 23 -17.51 -9.24 7.82
C ASN A 23 -17.56 -7.96 6.95
N GLY A 24 -18.71 -7.30 6.98
CA GLY A 24 -18.90 -6.04 6.27
C GLY A 24 -18.64 -6.17 4.76
N ILE A 25 -17.76 -5.35 4.25
CA ILE A 25 -17.43 -5.30 2.82
C ILE A 25 -16.35 -6.32 2.40
N ASN A 26 -15.83 -7.12 3.34
CA ASN A 26 -14.84 -8.15 3.02
C ASN A 26 -15.18 -9.48 3.71
N THR A 27 -15.60 -10.45 2.91
CA THR A 27 -15.89 -11.82 3.33
C THR A 27 -14.88 -12.83 2.78
N SER A 28 -13.79 -12.38 2.20
CA SER A 28 -12.70 -13.23 1.69
C SER A 28 -12.18 -14.14 2.79
N ALA A 29 -11.91 -15.40 2.45
CA ALA A 29 -11.33 -16.37 3.39
C ALA A 29 -9.85 -16.07 3.71
N ARG A 30 -9.16 -15.41 2.81
CA ARG A 30 -7.73 -15.10 2.89
C ARG A 30 -7.51 -13.61 2.68
N VAL A 31 -6.45 -13.09 3.31
CA VAL A 31 -6.00 -11.69 3.23
C VAL A 31 -4.49 -11.63 3.32
N LEU A 32 -3.90 -10.51 2.95
CA LEU A 32 -2.52 -10.20 3.30
C LEU A 32 -2.48 -9.67 4.73
N LYS A 33 -1.71 -10.34 5.60
CA LYS A 33 -1.39 -9.83 6.93
C LYS A 33 -0.10 -9.02 6.84
N TYR A 34 -0.18 -7.77 7.27
CA TYR A 34 0.92 -6.83 7.46
C TYR A 34 1.30 -6.80 8.93
N THR A 35 2.59 -6.92 9.25
CA THR A 35 3.07 -6.89 10.64
C THR A 35 4.32 -6.04 10.73
N ASP A 36 4.17 -4.82 11.24
CA ASP A 36 5.29 -3.98 11.64
C ASP A 36 5.58 -4.23 13.12
N ALA A 37 6.76 -4.74 13.41
CA ALA A 37 7.23 -4.99 14.79
C ALA A 37 7.96 -3.77 15.40
N GLY A 38 7.80 -2.59 14.82
CA GLY A 38 8.49 -1.35 15.21
C GLY A 38 9.62 -0.96 14.24
N GLY A 39 9.57 -1.45 13.01
CA GLY A 39 10.53 -1.11 11.96
C GLY A 39 10.22 0.26 11.35
N GLN A 40 11.22 1.15 11.32
CA GLN A 40 11.05 2.54 10.85
C GLN A 40 10.49 2.64 9.42
N TYR A 41 10.83 1.69 8.54
CA TYR A 41 10.46 1.70 7.12
C TYR A 41 9.68 0.43 6.73
N ALA A 42 8.77 -0.01 7.60
CA ALA A 42 7.98 -1.21 7.35
C ALA A 42 7.03 -1.00 6.17
N ASN A 43 7.24 -1.73 5.09
CA ASN A 43 6.38 -1.72 3.91
C ASN A 43 6.10 -3.15 3.44
N VAL A 44 4.94 -3.38 2.87
CA VAL A 44 4.73 -4.50 1.95
C VAL A 44 4.73 -3.97 0.53
N ARG A 45 5.31 -4.69 -0.42
CA ARG A 45 5.48 -4.24 -1.78
C ARG A 45 5.38 -5.35 -2.82
N PHE A 46 5.15 -4.94 -4.05
CA PHE A 46 5.34 -5.79 -5.22
C PHE A 46 5.87 -4.98 -6.41
N ASP A 47 6.51 -5.66 -7.34
CA ASP A 47 6.96 -5.10 -8.60
C ASP A 47 5.95 -5.48 -9.70
N ALA A 48 5.45 -4.47 -10.41
CA ALA A 48 4.62 -4.70 -11.58
C ALA A 48 5.50 -5.11 -12.78
N GLY A 49 4.98 -5.96 -13.63
CA GLY A 49 5.66 -6.35 -14.86
C GLY A 49 5.62 -5.28 -15.97
N PHE A 50 5.24 -4.05 -15.63
CA PHE A 50 5.07 -2.93 -16.55
C PHE A 50 5.22 -1.60 -15.81
N ASN A 51 5.42 -0.52 -16.55
CA ASN A 51 5.36 0.83 -15.99
C ASN A 51 3.92 1.34 -16.00
N TYR A 52 3.51 1.93 -14.88
CA TYR A 52 2.20 2.56 -14.77
C TYR A 52 2.10 3.80 -15.66
N ASN A 53 1.00 3.93 -16.41
CA ASN A 53 0.66 5.14 -17.14
C ASN A 53 -0.48 5.85 -16.39
N LEU A 54 -0.10 6.77 -15.52
CA LEU A 54 -1.06 7.48 -14.67
C LEU A 54 -1.99 8.41 -15.48
N ASN A 55 -1.61 8.80 -16.70
CA ASN A 55 -2.50 9.56 -17.59
C ASN A 55 -3.62 8.69 -18.18
N THR A 56 -3.41 7.37 -18.30
CA THR A 56 -4.46 6.43 -18.70
C THR A 56 -5.35 6.09 -17.52
N SER A 57 -4.74 5.86 -16.35
CA SER A 57 -5.46 5.68 -15.08
C SER A 57 -4.56 6.04 -13.91
N SER A 58 -5.07 6.88 -13.05
CA SER A 58 -4.37 7.42 -11.87
C SER A 58 -4.84 6.81 -10.55
N VAL A 59 -5.81 5.87 -10.60
CA VAL A 59 -6.54 5.39 -9.42
C VAL A 59 -6.08 4.00 -9.01
N PHE A 60 -5.74 3.89 -7.72
CA PHE A 60 -5.48 2.63 -7.02
C PHE A 60 -6.46 2.50 -5.86
N THR A 61 -6.91 1.31 -5.58
CA THR A 61 -7.75 1.02 -4.40
C THR A 61 -7.25 -0.21 -3.66
N LEU A 62 -7.55 -0.28 -2.38
CA LEU A 62 -7.38 -1.48 -1.56
C LEU A 62 -8.45 -1.51 -0.48
N LYS A 63 -8.72 -2.70 0.05
CA LYS A 63 -9.43 -2.86 1.31
C LYS A 63 -8.43 -3.02 2.45
N ILE A 64 -8.69 -2.38 3.58
CA ILE A 64 -7.85 -2.48 4.77
C ILE A 64 -8.69 -2.59 6.03
N TYR A 65 -8.20 -3.39 6.98
CA TYR A 65 -8.70 -3.51 8.35
C TYR A 65 -7.53 -3.36 9.31
N VAL A 66 -7.60 -2.40 10.20
CA VAL A 66 -6.60 -2.19 11.25
C VAL A 66 -7.27 -2.38 12.61
N PRO A 67 -7.02 -3.50 13.31
CA PRO A 67 -7.58 -3.71 14.63
C PRO A 67 -6.88 -2.81 15.67
N SER A 68 -7.64 -2.17 16.53
CA SER A 68 -7.07 -1.37 17.62
C SER A 68 -6.18 -2.21 18.56
N SER A 69 -6.49 -3.50 18.70
CA SER A 69 -5.67 -4.45 19.46
C SER A 69 -4.32 -4.78 18.82
N GLY A 70 -4.15 -4.46 17.53
CA GLY A 70 -2.91 -4.67 16.80
C GLY A 70 -1.96 -3.47 16.82
N ILE A 71 -2.31 -2.40 17.55
CA ILE A 71 -1.55 -1.16 17.62
C ILE A 71 -0.95 -0.98 19.01
N THR A 72 0.31 -0.57 19.08
CA THR A 72 0.95 -0.12 20.32
C THR A 72 1.35 1.36 20.21
N GLY A 73 1.49 2.01 21.35
CA GLY A 73 1.88 3.42 21.39
C GLY A 73 0.83 4.37 20.82
N ASN A 74 1.24 5.61 20.55
CA ASN A 74 0.41 6.63 19.95
C ASN A 74 0.82 6.82 18.49
N GLN A 75 -0.06 6.44 17.57
CA GLN A 75 0.19 6.43 16.13
C GLN A 75 -0.89 7.19 15.40
N ASN A 76 -0.52 7.80 14.25
CA ASN A 76 -1.50 8.28 13.29
C ASN A 76 -2.14 7.07 12.59
N ASN A 77 -3.46 6.97 12.63
CA ASN A 77 -4.17 5.90 11.92
C ASN A 77 -4.28 6.27 10.45
N GLN A 78 -3.33 5.78 9.66
CA GLN A 78 -3.20 6.12 8.25
C GLN A 78 -2.63 4.95 7.46
N VAL A 79 -2.83 4.99 6.15
CA VAL A 79 -2.19 4.10 5.18
C VAL A 79 -1.63 4.92 4.03
N SER A 80 -0.42 4.59 3.62
CA SER A 80 0.23 5.19 2.46
C SER A 80 0.27 4.21 1.31
N LEU A 81 0.04 4.71 0.09
CA LEU A 81 0.42 4.05 -1.13
C LEU A 81 1.56 4.83 -1.78
N LYS A 82 2.65 4.12 -2.05
CA LYS A 82 3.87 4.67 -2.63
C LYS A 82 4.12 4.05 -3.99
N LEU A 83 4.51 4.87 -4.94
CA LEU A 83 5.00 4.43 -6.25
C LEU A 83 6.49 4.73 -6.35
N GLN A 84 7.25 3.77 -6.87
CA GLN A 84 8.70 3.89 -7.06
C GLN A 84 9.10 3.31 -8.43
N ASN A 85 10.27 3.71 -8.91
CA ASN A 85 11.00 2.99 -9.94
C ASN A 85 11.82 1.87 -9.28
N GLY A 86 11.32 0.65 -9.34
CA GLY A 86 11.97 -0.52 -8.73
C GLY A 86 13.21 -1.01 -9.47
N THR A 87 13.54 -0.45 -10.64
CA THR A 87 14.68 -0.89 -11.47
C THR A 87 15.97 -0.13 -11.21
N VAL A 88 15.92 0.98 -10.46
CA VAL A 88 17.11 1.76 -10.11
C VAL A 88 17.76 1.25 -8.83
N THR A 89 19.02 1.65 -8.58
CA THR A 89 19.79 1.21 -7.41
C THR A 89 19.16 1.67 -6.09
N SER A 90 18.54 2.87 -6.09
CA SER A 90 17.89 3.46 -4.91
C SER A 90 16.44 3.79 -5.20
N PRO A 91 15.54 2.78 -5.26
CA PRO A 91 14.14 2.99 -5.62
C PRO A 91 13.42 4.03 -4.76
N TRP A 92 13.73 4.09 -3.47
CA TRP A 92 13.14 5.05 -2.53
C TRP A 92 13.37 6.51 -2.94
N ALA A 93 14.51 6.83 -3.57
CA ALA A 93 14.80 8.19 -4.06
C ALA A 93 13.82 8.66 -5.14
N THR A 94 13.12 7.73 -5.78
CA THR A 94 12.14 8.01 -6.83
C THR A 94 10.69 8.09 -6.31
N GLN A 95 10.48 7.91 -5.02
CA GLN A 95 9.19 7.72 -4.40
C GLN A 95 8.26 8.91 -4.55
N CYS A 96 7.01 8.60 -4.89
CA CYS A 96 5.86 9.48 -4.72
C CYS A 96 4.81 8.77 -3.85
N GLU A 97 4.24 9.48 -2.88
CA GLU A 97 3.38 8.90 -1.84
C GLU A 97 2.07 9.67 -1.71
N ILE A 98 0.96 8.93 -1.53
CA ILE A 98 -0.33 9.46 -1.06
C ILE A 98 -0.66 8.83 0.28
N ILE A 99 -1.04 9.65 1.25
CA ILE A 99 -1.42 9.23 2.60
C ILE A 99 -2.93 9.42 2.78
N LYS A 100 -3.61 8.40 3.30
CA LYS A 100 -5.04 8.44 3.61
C LYS A 100 -5.29 8.02 5.05
N PRO A 101 -6.28 8.64 5.73
CA PRO A 101 -6.69 8.22 7.06
C PRO A 101 -7.35 6.84 7.05
N VAL A 102 -7.22 6.12 8.15
CA VAL A 102 -7.84 4.81 8.39
C VAL A 102 -8.68 4.87 9.66
N VAL A 103 -9.89 4.32 9.60
CA VAL A 103 -10.73 4.08 10.78
C VAL A 103 -10.46 2.68 11.31
N LEU A 104 -10.22 2.57 12.62
CA LEU A 104 -9.89 1.28 13.24
C LEU A 104 -11.12 0.37 13.35
N ASN A 105 -10.86 -0.94 13.42
CA ASN A 105 -11.84 -1.99 13.72
C ASN A 105 -12.96 -2.16 12.67
N GLN A 106 -12.71 -1.76 11.45
CA GLN A 106 -13.64 -2.00 10.34
C GLN A 106 -12.91 -2.17 9.01
N TRP A 107 -13.46 -2.97 8.11
CA TRP A 107 -13.06 -2.98 6.72
C TRP A 107 -13.50 -1.70 6.02
N GLN A 108 -12.61 -1.13 5.24
CA GLN A 108 -12.86 0.05 4.44
C GLN A 108 -12.10 -0.02 3.12
N THR A 109 -12.69 0.53 2.07
CA THR A 109 -12.01 0.72 0.79
C THR A 109 -11.31 2.07 0.82
N ILE A 110 -10.01 2.07 0.59
CA ILE A 110 -9.21 3.29 0.45
C ILE A 110 -8.91 3.50 -1.04
N THR A 111 -9.14 4.71 -1.50
CA THR A 111 -8.85 5.14 -2.87
C THR A 111 -7.71 6.14 -2.87
N PHE A 112 -6.73 5.90 -3.73
CA PHE A 112 -5.59 6.78 -3.98
C PHE A 112 -5.66 7.23 -5.44
N ASN A 113 -5.78 8.53 -5.68
CA ASN A 113 -5.87 9.09 -7.01
C ASN A 113 -4.73 10.10 -7.25
N PHE A 114 -3.70 9.70 -7.97
CA PHE A 114 -2.53 10.54 -8.23
C PHE A 114 -2.82 11.78 -9.09
N ALA A 115 -3.99 11.84 -9.74
CA ALA A 115 -4.41 13.04 -10.48
C ALA A 115 -5.03 14.14 -9.59
N THR A 116 -5.61 13.75 -8.46
CA THR A 116 -6.44 14.71 -7.65
C THR A 116 -6.05 14.77 -6.19
N ASP A 117 -5.43 13.72 -5.64
CA ASP A 117 -5.02 13.70 -4.23
C ASP A 117 -3.71 14.48 -4.02
N ASN A 118 -3.54 15.00 -2.81
CA ASN A 118 -2.25 15.51 -2.39
C ASN A 118 -1.23 14.37 -2.35
N PHE A 119 -0.07 14.61 -2.94
CA PHE A 119 1.03 13.66 -2.96
C PHE A 119 2.31 14.29 -2.38
N ILE A 120 3.23 13.44 -1.97
CA ILE A 120 4.55 13.82 -1.48
C ILE A 120 5.60 13.12 -2.35
N ASN A 121 6.43 13.89 -3.05
CA ASN A 121 7.65 13.38 -3.66
C ASN A 121 8.76 13.37 -2.59
N LEU A 122 9.44 12.25 -2.41
CA LEU A 122 10.57 12.19 -1.48
C LEU A 122 11.71 13.11 -1.92
N ASP A 123 12.02 13.10 -3.23
CA ASP A 123 12.88 14.11 -3.84
C ASP A 123 12.02 15.30 -4.31
N PRO A 124 12.16 16.46 -3.67
CA PRO A 124 11.34 17.63 -4.02
C PRO A 124 11.59 18.17 -5.44
N THR A 125 12.64 17.73 -6.11
CA THR A 125 12.93 18.08 -7.51
C THR A 125 12.22 17.16 -8.51
N SER A 126 11.59 16.07 -8.04
CA SER A 126 10.84 15.15 -8.87
C SER A 126 9.66 15.83 -9.56
N GLN A 127 9.35 15.37 -10.76
CA GLN A 127 8.19 15.85 -11.51
C GLN A 127 6.88 15.43 -10.81
N ASN A 128 5.81 16.13 -11.20
CA ASN A 128 4.45 15.68 -10.86
C ASN A 128 4.27 14.21 -11.29
N PRO A 129 3.70 13.34 -10.47
CA PRO A 129 3.55 11.92 -10.77
C PRO A 129 2.81 11.65 -12.10
N MET A 130 1.88 12.53 -12.48
CA MET A 130 1.16 12.42 -13.76
C MET A 130 2.07 12.58 -14.99
N ASN A 131 3.23 13.21 -14.84
CA ASN A 131 4.22 13.40 -15.90
C ASN A 131 5.31 12.32 -15.90
N ARG A 132 5.21 11.33 -15.01
CA ARG A 132 6.17 10.26 -14.88
C ARG A 132 5.67 8.97 -15.56
N SER A 133 6.59 8.23 -16.13
CA SER A 133 6.34 6.96 -16.82
C SER A 133 7.27 5.82 -16.34
N ASP A 134 7.94 6.02 -15.21
CA ASP A 134 8.96 5.11 -14.68
C ASP A 134 8.51 4.33 -13.44
N PHE A 135 7.31 4.56 -12.94
CA PHE A 135 6.79 3.83 -11.79
C PHE A 135 6.41 2.39 -12.16
N ASN A 136 6.99 1.42 -11.48
CA ASN A 136 6.71 0.00 -11.66
C ASN A 136 6.72 -0.79 -10.35
N ARG A 137 6.84 -0.11 -9.22
CA ARG A 137 6.79 -0.71 -7.88
C ARG A 137 5.74 0.00 -7.04
N VAL A 138 4.93 -0.80 -6.35
CA VAL A 138 3.95 -0.33 -5.36
C VAL A 138 4.39 -0.76 -3.98
N LEU A 139 4.32 0.16 -3.01
CA LEU A 139 4.50 -0.14 -1.60
C LEU A 139 3.27 0.33 -0.82
N ILE A 140 2.93 -0.41 0.22
CA ILE A 140 1.87 -0.06 1.17
C ILE A 140 2.50 -0.01 2.55
N GLN A 141 2.28 1.10 3.26
CA GLN A 141 2.75 1.30 4.62
C GLN A 141 1.60 1.73 5.53
N VAL A 142 1.51 1.14 6.69
CA VAL A 142 0.51 1.51 7.71
C VAL A 142 1.18 2.35 8.79
N ASN A 143 0.53 3.45 9.16
CA ASN A 143 0.93 4.38 10.22
C ASN A 143 2.23 5.16 10.00
N GLY A 144 2.75 5.17 8.78
CA GLY A 144 3.78 6.11 8.35
C GLY A 144 5.22 5.70 8.61
N GLU A 145 6.10 6.39 7.91
CA GLU A 145 7.55 6.32 8.17
C GLU A 145 7.88 6.91 9.53
N ASN A 146 9.01 6.52 10.08
CA ASN A 146 9.44 6.89 11.43
C ASN A 146 8.53 6.37 12.56
N ASN A 147 7.54 5.52 12.25
CA ASN A 147 6.79 4.81 13.27
C ASN A 147 7.67 3.68 13.83
N THR A 148 7.94 3.74 15.12
CA THR A 148 8.70 2.70 15.86
C THR A 148 7.80 1.88 16.78
N SER A 149 6.49 2.05 16.68
CA SER A 149 5.49 1.28 17.40
C SER A 149 4.94 0.16 16.52
N GLN A 150 4.44 -0.89 17.16
CA GLN A 150 3.92 -2.05 16.41
C GLN A 150 2.56 -1.76 15.79
N VAL A 151 2.34 -2.30 14.59
CA VAL A 151 1.03 -2.33 13.96
C VAL A 151 0.81 -3.64 13.21
N THR A 152 -0.39 -4.20 13.38
CA THR A 152 -0.90 -5.28 12.55
C THR A 152 -2.07 -4.78 11.74
N ALA A 153 -2.06 -5.05 10.45
CA ALA A 153 -3.15 -4.71 9.54
C ALA A 153 -3.45 -5.89 8.60
N TYR A 154 -4.64 -5.87 8.02
CA TYR A 154 -5.07 -6.85 7.02
C TYR A 154 -5.46 -6.10 5.76
N ILE A 155 -4.94 -6.54 4.62
CA ILE A 155 -5.10 -5.87 3.32
C ILE A 155 -5.66 -6.87 2.33
N ASP A 156 -6.59 -6.41 1.50
CA ASP A 156 -7.23 -7.23 0.47
C ASP A 156 -7.64 -6.38 -0.73
N ASP A 157 -8.05 -7.04 -1.81
CA ASP A 157 -8.63 -6.42 -3.00
C ASP A 157 -7.83 -5.21 -3.51
N PHE A 158 -6.50 -5.34 -3.59
CA PHE A 158 -5.70 -4.31 -4.24
C PHE A 158 -6.04 -4.26 -5.73
N TYR A 159 -6.38 -3.08 -6.22
CA TYR A 159 -6.80 -2.87 -7.60
C TYR A 159 -6.16 -1.62 -8.21
N TYR A 160 -5.76 -1.72 -9.48
CA TYR A 160 -5.36 -0.61 -10.33
C TYR A 160 -6.24 -0.56 -11.56
N SER A 161 -6.93 0.56 -11.78
CA SER A 161 -7.96 0.70 -12.81
C SER A 161 -7.43 0.80 -14.25
N GLY A 162 -6.13 1.00 -14.45
CA GLY A 162 -5.50 1.16 -15.77
C GLY A 162 -4.97 -0.12 -16.41
N ALA A 163 -4.90 -1.21 -15.66
CA ALA A 163 -4.52 -2.51 -16.21
C ALA A 163 -5.78 -3.38 -16.31
N ALA A 164 -6.01 -3.97 -17.47
CA ALA A 164 -6.97 -5.07 -17.55
C ALA A 164 -6.50 -6.17 -16.58
N SER A 165 -7.01 -6.13 -15.35
CA SER A 165 -6.76 -7.08 -14.26
C SER A 165 -5.38 -7.03 -13.57
N VAL A 166 -5.14 -6.03 -12.72
CA VAL A 166 -4.28 -6.22 -11.55
C VAL A 166 -5.21 -6.41 -10.35
N PHE A 167 -5.67 -7.63 -10.14
CA PHE A 167 -6.40 -8.00 -8.94
C PHE A 167 -5.45 -8.73 -8.00
N ASN A 168 -5.46 -8.34 -6.76
CA ASN A 168 -5.01 -9.20 -5.69
C ASN A 168 -6.27 -9.89 -5.14
N THR A 169 -6.60 -11.07 -5.68
CA THR A 169 -7.52 -11.99 -5.00
C THR A 169 -6.66 -12.83 -4.08
N LEU A 170 -6.57 -12.45 -2.84
CA LEU A 170 -6.02 -13.27 -1.78
C LEU A 170 -7.04 -14.29 -1.29
#